data_fa93a4d34f1b67188ae1616a1cb23c48
#
_entry.id   fa93a4d34f1b67188ae1616a1cb23c48
#
_cell.length_a   1.000
_cell.length_b   1.000
_cell.length_c   1.000
_cell.angle_alpha   90.00
_cell.angle_beta   90.00
_cell.angle_gamma   90.00
#
_symmetry.space_group_name_H-M   'P 1'
#
loop_
_entity.id
_entity.type
_entity.pdbx_description
1 polymer ?
#
loop_
_entity_poly.entity_id
_entity_poly.type
_entity_poly.pdbx_seq_one_letter_code
_entity_poly.pdbx_strand_id
1 'polypeptide(L)'
;MGFGPFGAVQHNPAERLARAVHGATCRSGLRVEGAVMDVAWRRCWTQTQALVEALQPELLIGVGVAVGRDQPALELRATNALAADRPDVDGATRALVRADGPASLGATAVLSAAEGLGIVRSTDAGRYVCNAWLYQALDEAPPSLPVAFLHLPNAGLDPAVFLELISESSTWSLS
;
A
#
# COMPACT_ATOMS: atom_id res chain seq x y z
N MET A 1 -3.37 -5.13 2.07
CA MET A 1 -2.39 -5.85 1.21
C MET A 1 -1.00 -5.56 1.73
N GLY A 2 -0.25 -6.54 2.25
CA GLY A 2 1.13 -6.37 2.75
C GLY A 2 2.15 -7.03 1.81
N PHE A 3 3.28 -6.37 1.54
CA PHE A 3 4.35 -6.97 0.75
C PHE A 3 5.15 -7.99 1.56
N GLY A 4 5.45 -9.12 0.91
CA GLY A 4 6.29 -10.19 1.43
C GLY A 4 7.80 -9.87 1.45
N PRO A 5 8.65 -10.88 1.69
CA PRO A 5 10.11 -10.72 1.72
C PRO A 5 10.69 -10.29 0.36
N PHE A 6 11.78 -9.52 0.39
CA PHE A 6 12.56 -9.17 -0.81
C PHE A 6 13.99 -8.78 -0.45
N GLY A 7 14.93 -9.09 -1.30
CA GLY A 7 16.36 -8.75 -1.10
C GLY A 7 16.87 -9.14 0.29
N ALA A 8 17.40 -8.17 1.04
CA ALA A 8 17.85 -8.36 2.41
C ALA A 8 16.71 -8.35 3.47
N VAL A 9 15.49 -7.98 3.08
CA VAL A 9 14.33 -7.91 3.97
C VAL A 9 13.64 -9.28 4.03
N GLN A 10 14.16 -10.19 4.86
CA GLN A 10 13.62 -11.55 5.03
C GLN A 10 12.38 -11.59 5.92
N HIS A 11 12.23 -10.62 6.83
CA HIS A 11 11.08 -10.47 7.73
C HIS A 11 10.41 -9.11 7.47
N ASN A 12 9.51 -9.07 6.50
CA ASN A 12 8.87 -7.82 6.13
C ASN A 12 7.78 -7.43 7.15
N PRO A 13 7.87 -6.26 7.81
CA PRO A 13 6.85 -5.80 8.75
C PRO A 13 5.47 -5.61 8.10
N ALA A 14 5.41 -5.35 6.79
CA ALA A 14 4.15 -5.23 6.06
C ALA A 14 3.41 -6.57 5.95
N GLU A 15 4.14 -7.68 5.70
CA GLU A 15 3.57 -9.03 5.76
C GLU A 15 3.04 -9.36 7.15
N ARG A 16 3.83 -9.07 8.18
CA ARG A 16 3.44 -9.34 9.57
C ARG A 16 2.16 -8.59 9.94
N LEU A 17 2.07 -7.31 9.57
CA LEU A 17 0.88 -6.50 9.81
C LEU A 17 -0.32 -7.08 9.09
N ALA A 18 -0.21 -7.38 7.78
CA ALA A 18 -1.31 -7.92 6.99
C ALA A 18 -1.85 -9.24 7.59
N ARG A 19 -0.96 -10.13 8.03
CA ARG A 19 -1.36 -11.37 8.69
C ARG A 19 -2.00 -11.14 10.06
N ALA A 20 -1.48 -10.19 10.85
CA ALA A 20 -1.97 -9.91 12.20
C ALA A 20 -3.36 -9.28 12.21
N VAL A 21 -3.73 -8.50 11.18
CA VAL A 21 -5.04 -7.84 11.09
C VAL A 21 -6.06 -8.63 10.28
N HIS A 22 -5.67 -9.74 9.65
CA HIS A 22 -6.59 -10.57 8.87
C HIS A 22 -7.73 -11.12 9.73
N GLY A 23 -8.97 -10.93 9.28
CA GLY A 23 -10.18 -11.35 9.99
C GLY A 23 -10.59 -10.44 11.15
N ALA A 24 -9.81 -9.40 11.47
CA ALA A 24 -10.18 -8.44 12.50
C ALA A 24 -11.39 -7.59 12.06
N THR A 25 -12.18 -7.13 13.03
CA THR A 25 -13.24 -6.15 12.80
C THR A 25 -12.88 -4.85 13.51
N CYS A 26 -12.91 -3.73 12.77
CA CYS A 26 -12.67 -2.41 13.30
C CYS A 26 -13.84 -1.91 14.15
N ARG A 27 -13.63 -0.84 14.93
CA ARG A 27 -14.72 -0.17 15.69
C ARG A 27 -15.84 0.35 14.78
N SER A 28 -15.52 0.73 13.55
CA SER A 28 -16.50 1.15 12.54
C SER A 28 -17.34 0.00 11.97
N GLY A 29 -17.06 -1.25 12.34
CA GLY A 29 -17.74 -2.44 11.82
C GLY A 29 -17.10 -3.02 10.55
N LEU A 30 -16.11 -2.37 9.98
CA LEU A 30 -15.39 -2.89 8.81
C LEU A 30 -14.60 -4.15 9.18
N ARG A 31 -14.72 -5.18 8.34
CA ARG A 31 -13.91 -6.38 8.44
C ARG A 31 -12.64 -6.23 7.59
N VAL A 32 -11.50 -6.58 8.16
CA VAL A 32 -10.21 -6.48 7.49
C VAL A 32 -9.82 -7.81 6.85
N GLU A 33 -9.64 -7.81 5.54
CA GLU A 33 -9.08 -8.95 4.82
C GLU A 33 -7.61 -8.66 4.49
N GLY A 34 -6.72 -9.23 5.31
CA GLY A 34 -5.27 -9.11 5.14
C GLY A 34 -4.75 -10.16 4.17
N ALA A 35 -3.99 -9.74 3.15
CA ALA A 35 -3.34 -10.63 2.20
C ALA A 35 -1.89 -10.22 1.97
N VAL A 36 -1.03 -11.19 1.63
CA VAL A 36 0.39 -10.98 1.34
C VAL A 36 0.61 -11.03 -0.16
N MET A 37 1.35 -10.04 -0.67
CA MET A 37 1.69 -9.92 -2.09
C MET A 37 3.17 -10.19 -2.32
N ASP A 38 3.50 -10.72 -3.49
CA ASP A 38 4.86 -10.81 -3.96
C ASP A 38 5.44 -9.43 -4.30
N VAL A 39 6.74 -9.24 -4.06
CA VAL A 39 7.45 -8.02 -4.46
C VAL A 39 7.86 -8.11 -5.92
N ALA A 40 6.90 -8.33 -6.80
CA ALA A 40 7.05 -8.52 -8.23
C ALA A 40 6.10 -7.59 -9.01
N TRP A 41 6.62 -6.88 -10.03
CA TRP A 41 5.93 -5.83 -10.79
C TRP A 41 4.56 -6.25 -11.32
N ARG A 42 4.46 -7.46 -11.87
CA ARG A 42 3.24 -7.96 -12.47
C ARG A 42 2.35 -8.67 -11.47
N ARG A 43 2.95 -9.55 -10.66
CA ARG A 43 2.19 -10.44 -9.79
C ARG A 43 1.46 -9.69 -8.67
N CYS A 44 2.09 -8.67 -8.07
CA CYS A 44 1.46 -7.92 -6.99
C CYS A 44 0.14 -7.29 -7.42
N TRP A 45 0.08 -6.72 -8.62
CA TRP A 45 -1.16 -6.13 -9.11
C TRP A 45 -2.20 -7.17 -9.54
N THR A 46 -1.79 -8.22 -10.24
CA THR A 46 -2.70 -9.33 -10.60
C THR A 46 -3.31 -9.99 -9.36
N GLN A 47 -2.51 -10.22 -8.31
CA GLN A 47 -3.01 -10.74 -7.03
C GLN A 47 -4.02 -9.76 -6.39
N THR A 48 -3.75 -8.46 -6.45
CA THR A 48 -4.65 -7.44 -5.93
C THR A 48 -5.97 -7.41 -6.69
N GLN A 49 -5.93 -7.39 -8.03
CA GLN A 49 -7.13 -7.38 -8.87
C GLN A 49 -8.05 -8.55 -8.56
N ALA A 50 -7.50 -9.76 -8.48
CA ALA A 50 -8.26 -10.95 -8.14
C ALA A 50 -8.98 -10.84 -6.78
N LEU A 51 -8.31 -10.24 -5.78
CA LEU A 51 -8.89 -10.04 -4.46
C LEU A 51 -9.94 -8.91 -4.45
N VAL A 52 -9.70 -7.81 -5.16
CA VAL A 52 -10.67 -6.72 -5.31
C VAL A 52 -11.95 -7.24 -5.98
N GLU A 53 -11.80 -8.05 -7.03
CA GLU A 53 -12.94 -8.66 -7.71
C GLU A 53 -13.73 -9.63 -6.81
N ALA A 54 -13.02 -10.46 -6.06
CA ALA A 54 -13.65 -11.47 -5.18
C ALA A 54 -14.30 -10.87 -3.94
N LEU A 55 -13.67 -9.85 -3.34
CA LEU A 55 -14.06 -9.31 -2.02
C LEU A 55 -14.91 -8.03 -2.13
N GLN A 56 -14.85 -7.31 -3.26
CA GLN A 56 -15.53 -6.02 -3.45
C GLN A 56 -15.31 -5.07 -2.26
N PRO A 57 -14.05 -4.73 -1.90
CA PRO A 57 -13.76 -4.01 -0.68
C PRO A 57 -14.23 -2.55 -0.74
N GLU A 58 -14.54 -1.97 0.41
CA GLU A 58 -14.87 -0.55 0.56
C GLU A 58 -13.64 0.35 0.61
N LEU A 59 -12.46 -0.22 0.90
CA LEU A 59 -11.18 0.47 0.97
C LEU A 59 -10.04 -0.48 0.60
N LEU A 60 -9.12 -0.03 -0.23
CA LEU A 60 -7.90 -0.76 -0.58
C LEU A 60 -6.68 -0.08 0.03
N ILE A 61 -5.97 -0.78 0.91
CA ILE A 61 -4.72 -0.28 1.51
C ILE A 61 -3.56 -1.20 1.14
N GLY A 62 -2.55 -0.63 0.46
CA GLY A 62 -1.24 -1.23 0.32
C GLY A 62 -0.35 -0.92 1.52
N VAL A 63 0.45 -1.89 1.94
CA VAL A 63 1.43 -1.72 3.03
C VAL A 63 2.78 -2.23 2.58
N GLY A 64 3.81 -1.42 2.69
CA GLY A 64 5.19 -1.78 2.37
C GLY A 64 6.16 -1.34 3.46
N VAL A 65 7.40 -1.83 3.39
CA VAL A 65 8.48 -1.33 4.25
C VAL A 65 9.32 -0.30 3.49
N ALA A 66 9.59 0.84 4.13
CA ALA A 66 10.56 1.84 3.66
C ALA A 66 11.80 1.77 4.55
N VAL A 67 12.78 0.98 4.11
CA VAL A 67 14.07 0.85 4.81
C VAL A 67 14.74 2.23 4.92
N GLY A 68 15.10 2.62 6.14
CA GLY A 68 15.70 3.94 6.42
C GLY A 68 14.72 5.03 6.85
N ARG A 69 13.43 4.75 6.93
CA ARG A 69 12.47 5.63 7.62
C ARG A 69 12.31 5.21 9.08
N ASP A 70 12.16 6.19 9.96
CA ASP A 70 11.98 5.98 11.41
C ASP A 70 10.49 5.98 11.81
N GLN A 71 9.62 6.52 10.96
CA GLN A 71 8.19 6.64 11.23
C GLN A 71 7.35 6.07 10.09
N PRO A 72 6.14 5.55 10.40
CA PRO A 72 5.20 5.16 9.37
C PRO A 72 4.73 6.39 8.57
N ALA A 73 4.50 6.20 7.28
CA ALA A 73 4.14 7.29 6.38
C ALA A 73 2.99 6.90 5.45
N LEU A 74 1.97 7.76 5.40
CA LEU A 74 0.87 7.67 4.43
C LEU A 74 1.32 8.35 3.14
N GLU A 75 1.38 7.59 2.04
CA GLU A 75 1.79 8.09 0.74
C GLU A 75 0.63 8.77 0.03
N LEU A 76 0.80 10.05 -0.27
CA LEU A 76 -0.22 10.87 -0.92
C LEU A 76 -0.12 10.86 -2.46
N ARG A 77 0.96 10.28 -3.01
CA ARG A 77 1.22 10.29 -4.44
C ARG A 77 2.06 9.08 -4.88
N ALA A 78 1.74 8.57 -6.07
CA ALA A 78 2.59 7.64 -6.80
C ALA A 78 3.16 8.32 -8.05
N THR A 79 4.35 7.90 -8.50
CA THR A 79 4.98 8.38 -9.73
C THR A 79 5.04 7.26 -10.78
N ASN A 80 4.98 7.63 -12.05
CA ASN A 80 5.12 6.68 -13.15
C ASN A 80 6.58 6.21 -13.32
N ALA A 81 7.56 6.97 -12.80
CA ALA A 81 8.98 6.65 -12.92
C ALA A 81 9.43 5.58 -11.92
N LEU A 82 10.21 4.61 -12.39
CA LEU A 82 10.80 3.53 -11.61
C LEU A 82 12.32 3.53 -11.71
N ALA A 83 13.00 2.87 -10.76
CA ALA A 83 14.44 2.62 -10.80
C ALA A 83 14.71 1.46 -11.76
N ALA A 84 15.14 1.79 -12.99
CA ALA A 84 15.33 0.80 -14.05
C ALA A 84 16.48 -0.19 -13.79
N ASP A 85 17.38 0.13 -12.88
CA ASP A 85 18.52 -0.67 -12.46
C ASP A 85 18.21 -1.59 -11.26
N ARG A 86 16.99 -1.52 -10.72
CA ARG A 86 16.59 -2.31 -9.55
C ARG A 86 15.58 -3.39 -9.92
N PRO A 87 16.02 -4.65 -10.08
CA PRO A 87 15.12 -5.75 -10.40
C PRO A 87 14.18 -6.08 -9.23
N ASP A 88 12.99 -6.60 -9.57
CA ASP A 88 12.07 -7.21 -8.60
C ASP A 88 12.52 -8.63 -8.21
N VAL A 89 11.71 -9.35 -7.44
CA VAL A 89 12.06 -10.72 -7.00
C VAL A 89 12.06 -11.74 -8.13
N ASP A 90 11.50 -11.43 -9.30
CA ASP A 90 11.54 -12.24 -10.51
C ASP A 90 12.73 -11.88 -11.41
N GLY A 91 13.57 -10.91 -11.01
CA GLY A 91 14.68 -10.38 -11.79
C GLY A 91 14.26 -9.40 -12.89
N ALA A 92 12.99 -9.03 -12.95
CA ALA A 92 12.49 -8.07 -13.94
C ALA A 92 12.82 -6.62 -13.56
N THR A 93 13.11 -5.79 -14.56
CA THR A 93 13.34 -4.35 -14.41
C THR A 93 12.35 -3.53 -15.24
N ARG A 94 12.03 -2.33 -14.79
CA ARG A 94 11.13 -1.39 -15.49
C ARG A 94 11.58 0.05 -15.24
N ALA A 95 11.42 0.91 -16.25
CA ALA A 95 11.65 2.35 -16.10
C ALA A 95 10.36 3.14 -15.83
N LEU A 96 9.24 2.64 -16.31
CA LEU A 96 7.91 3.23 -16.13
C LEU A 96 6.91 2.17 -15.66
N VAL A 97 5.91 2.59 -14.90
CA VAL A 97 4.78 1.72 -14.55
C VAL A 97 3.91 1.49 -15.78
N ARG A 98 3.60 2.57 -16.50
CA ARG A 98 2.76 2.57 -17.70
C ARG A 98 3.36 3.51 -18.75
N ALA A 99 3.54 3.02 -19.99
CA ALA A 99 4.22 3.78 -21.06
C ALA A 99 3.55 5.14 -21.35
N ASP A 100 2.22 5.16 -21.48
CA ASP A 100 1.44 6.34 -21.82
C ASP A 100 0.65 6.92 -20.63
N GLY A 101 1.09 6.59 -19.40
CA GLY A 101 0.42 7.05 -18.18
C GLY A 101 0.87 8.45 -17.76
N PRO A 102 0.05 9.15 -16.95
CA PRO A 102 0.43 10.44 -16.37
C PRO A 102 1.69 10.32 -15.52
N ALA A 103 2.44 11.41 -15.38
CA ALA A 103 3.70 11.42 -14.62
C ALA A 103 3.51 11.03 -13.13
N SER A 104 2.34 11.33 -12.57
CA SER A 104 1.99 10.96 -11.20
C SER A 104 0.48 10.92 -11.00
N LEU A 105 0.04 10.17 -9.96
CA LEU A 105 -1.34 10.06 -9.50
C LEU A 105 -1.40 10.36 -8.00
N GLY A 106 -2.45 11.08 -7.56
CA GLY A 106 -2.73 11.35 -6.15
C GLY A 106 -3.47 10.19 -5.49
N ALA A 107 -3.21 9.93 -4.21
CA ALA A 107 -3.98 8.96 -3.44
C ALA A 107 -5.44 9.40 -3.32
N THR A 108 -6.37 8.45 -3.43
CA THR A 108 -7.82 8.74 -3.40
C THR A 108 -8.44 8.56 -2.02
N ALA A 109 -7.77 7.83 -1.11
CA ALA A 109 -8.19 7.72 0.28
C ALA A 109 -7.38 8.65 1.17
N VAL A 110 -8.06 9.53 1.90
CA VAL A 110 -7.47 10.34 2.96
C VAL A 110 -7.79 9.69 4.31
N LEU A 111 -6.75 9.21 5.00
CA LEU A 111 -6.87 8.64 6.33
C LEU A 111 -6.63 9.77 7.36
N SER A 112 -7.71 10.44 7.76
CA SER A 112 -7.67 11.67 8.59
C SER A 112 -7.00 11.47 9.94
N ALA A 113 -7.12 10.29 10.54
CA ALA A 113 -6.53 9.96 11.84
C ALA A 113 -5.00 9.80 11.80
N ALA A 114 -4.38 9.77 10.64
CA ALA A 114 -2.95 9.44 10.49
C ALA A 114 -2.03 10.29 11.37
N GLU A 115 -2.19 11.61 11.36
CA GLU A 115 -1.33 12.53 12.12
C GLU A 115 -1.46 12.32 13.64
N GLY A 116 -2.69 12.13 14.14
CA GLY A 116 -2.95 11.84 15.56
C GLY A 116 -2.36 10.52 16.05
N LEU A 117 -2.12 9.60 15.12
CA LEU A 117 -1.50 8.28 15.39
C LEU A 117 0.01 8.25 15.09
N GLY A 118 0.65 9.39 14.87
CA GLY A 118 2.07 9.48 14.60
C GLY A 118 2.48 8.98 13.22
N ILE A 119 1.54 8.95 12.26
CA ILE A 119 1.77 8.57 10.87
C ILE A 119 1.93 9.84 10.04
N VAL A 120 3.12 10.07 9.52
CA VAL A 120 3.41 11.27 8.74
C VAL A 120 2.87 11.18 7.32
N ARG A 121 2.68 12.32 6.65
CA ARG A 121 2.33 12.35 5.22
C ARG A 121 3.58 12.38 4.37
N SER A 122 3.56 11.65 3.25
CA SER A 122 4.66 11.58 2.28
C SER A 122 4.14 11.74 0.86
N THR A 123 4.91 12.37 0.01
CA THR A 123 4.66 12.48 -1.44
C THR A 123 5.69 11.69 -2.26
N ASP A 124 6.46 10.81 -1.61
CA ASP A 124 7.50 10.01 -2.24
C ASP A 124 7.42 8.55 -1.81
N ALA A 125 6.63 7.78 -2.55
CA ALA A 125 6.52 6.32 -2.40
C ALA A 125 7.73 5.55 -2.95
N GLY A 126 8.81 6.25 -3.29
CA GLY A 126 10.01 5.68 -3.90
C GLY A 126 9.83 5.37 -5.38
N ARG A 127 10.70 4.49 -5.90
CA ARG A 127 10.70 4.08 -7.31
C ARG A 127 10.81 2.57 -7.48
N TYR A 128 10.18 1.82 -6.58
CA TYR A 128 10.21 0.37 -6.59
C TYR A 128 8.78 -0.21 -6.60
N VAL A 129 8.61 -1.48 -6.32
CA VAL A 129 7.32 -2.20 -6.44
C VAL A 129 6.20 -1.56 -5.63
N CYS A 130 6.48 -0.98 -4.46
CA CYS A 130 5.49 -0.26 -3.64
C CYS A 130 4.85 0.91 -4.41
N ASN A 131 5.70 1.75 -5.01
CA ASN A 131 5.24 2.87 -5.83
C ASN A 131 4.49 2.39 -7.08
N ALA A 132 4.99 1.33 -7.74
CA ALA A 132 4.31 0.77 -8.91
C ALA A 132 2.93 0.21 -8.56
N TRP A 133 2.81 -0.50 -7.45
CA TRP A 133 1.53 -1.00 -6.98
C TRP A 133 0.55 0.15 -6.68
N LEU A 134 1.02 1.18 -5.95
CA LEU A 134 0.17 2.35 -5.67
C LEU A 134 -0.28 3.04 -6.95
N TYR A 135 0.64 3.24 -7.91
CA TYR A 135 0.30 3.83 -9.20
C TYR A 135 -0.76 2.99 -9.94
N GLN A 136 -0.56 1.68 -10.05
CA GLN A 136 -1.50 0.78 -10.72
C GLN A 136 -2.87 0.75 -10.01
N ALA A 137 -2.87 0.73 -8.68
CA ALA A 137 -4.11 0.78 -7.90
C ALA A 137 -4.89 2.08 -8.13
N LEU A 138 -4.20 3.22 -8.24
CA LEU A 138 -4.82 4.52 -8.52
C LEU A 138 -5.30 4.65 -9.99
N ASP A 139 -4.65 3.96 -10.92
CA ASP A 139 -4.94 4.02 -12.36
C ASP A 139 -6.04 3.04 -12.79
N GLU A 140 -6.07 1.85 -12.17
CA GLU A 140 -6.85 0.70 -12.66
C GLU A 140 -7.94 0.21 -11.69
N ALA A 141 -7.92 0.61 -10.41
CA ALA A 141 -8.99 0.24 -9.49
C ALA A 141 -10.31 0.92 -9.87
N PRO A 142 -11.47 0.33 -9.49
CA PRO A 142 -12.75 1.01 -9.69
C PRO A 142 -12.73 2.44 -9.15
N PRO A 143 -13.25 3.46 -9.87
CA PRO A 143 -13.22 4.85 -9.40
C PRO A 143 -13.91 5.08 -8.05
N SER A 144 -14.82 4.19 -7.67
CA SER A 144 -15.52 4.23 -6.37
C SER A 144 -14.71 3.58 -5.23
N LEU A 145 -13.58 2.93 -5.52
CA LEU A 145 -12.75 2.26 -4.52
C LEU A 145 -11.63 3.20 -4.04
N PRO A 146 -11.72 3.73 -2.81
CA PRO A 146 -10.64 4.53 -2.24
C PRO A 146 -9.37 3.72 -2.07
N VAL A 147 -8.22 4.30 -2.43
CA VAL A 147 -6.90 3.66 -2.40
C VAL A 147 -5.95 4.47 -1.53
N ALA A 148 -5.29 3.80 -0.59
CA ALA A 148 -4.22 4.33 0.24
C ALA A 148 -2.97 3.45 0.21
N PHE A 149 -1.83 4.00 0.58
CA PHE A 149 -0.60 3.24 0.78
C PHE A 149 0.13 3.71 2.03
N LEU A 150 0.53 2.75 2.86
CA LEU A 150 1.25 2.98 4.10
C LEU A 150 2.65 2.37 4.01
N HIS A 151 3.68 3.19 4.10
CA HIS A 151 5.05 2.72 4.33
C HIS A 151 5.33 2.60 5.81
N LEU A 152 5.89 1.48 6.22
CA LEU A 152 6.30 1.17 7.59
C LEU A 152 7.81 1.33 7.74
N PRO A 153 8.30 1.77 8.91
CA PRO A 153 9.70 1.59 9.28
C PRO A 153 10.01 0.10 9.50
N ASN A 154 11.29 -0.24 9.65
CA ASN A 154 11.71 -1.61 9.95
C ASN A 154 11.10 -2.16 11.26
N ALA A 155 10.83 -1.30 12.24
CA ALA A 155 10.13 -1.66 13.48
C ALA A 155 8.70 -2.15 13.24
N GLY A 156 8.09 -1.74 12.12
CA GLY A 156 6.70 -2.04 11.79
C GLY A 156 5.71 -1.03 12.38
N LEU A 157 4.46 -1.46 12.50
CA LEU A 157 3.36 -0.72 13.12
C LEU A 157 2.57 -1.71 14.00
N ASP A 158 2.11 -1.23 15.16
CA ASP A 158 1.21 -2.01 16.01
C ASP A 158 -0.11 -2.26 15.26
N PRO A 159 -0.59 -3.51 15.18
CA PRO A 159 -1.88 -3.84 14.58
C PRO A 159 -3.06 -3.03 15.16
N ALA A 160 -3.03 -2.70 16.44
CA ALA A 160 -4.07 -1.90 17.08
C ALA A 160 -4.10 -0.47 16.52
N VAL A 161 -2.94 0.16 16.30
CA VAL A 161 -2.82 1.49 15.68
C VAL A 161 -3.33 1.45 14.24
N PHE A 162 -3.03 0.40 13.48
CA PHE A 162 -3.57 0.24 12.14
C PHE A 162 -5.09 0.11 12.12
N LEU A 163 -5.67 -0.69 13.02
CA LEU A 163 -7.12 -0.85 13.14
C LEU A 163 -7.80 0.46 13.57
N GLU A 164 -7.18 1.24 14.43
CA GLU A 164 -7.65 2.57 14.81
C GLU A 164 -7.61 3.55 13.63
N LEU A 165 -6.52 3.58 12.87
CA LEU A 165 -6.37 4.39 11.67
C LEU A 165 -7.54 4.21 10.70
N ILE A 166 -7.91 2.96 10.39
CA ILE A 166 -9.00 2.67 9.46
C ILE A 166 -10.38 2.83 10.09
N SER A 167 -10.52 2.72 11.42
CA SER A 167 -11.79 2.93 12.14
C SER A 167 -12.21 4.39 12.18
N GLU A 168 -11.27 5.30 12.42
CA GLU A 168 -11.53 6.73 12.55
C GLU A 168 -11.59 7.46 11.21
N SER A 169 -11.14 6.81 10.15
CA SER A 169 -11.20 7.35 8.80
C SER A 169 -12.55 7.06 8.12
N SER A 170 -13.65 7.20 8.83
CA SER A 170 -15.02 6.80 8.41
C SER A 170 -15.63 7.63 7.28
N THR A 171 -14.92 8.61 6.74
CA THR A 171 -15.28 9.33 5.52
C THR A 171 -14.11 9.27 4.54
N TRP A 172 -14.16 8.28 3.67
CA TRP A 172 -13.27 8.22 2.52
C TRP A 172 -13.66 9.35 1.56
N SER A 173 -13.04 10.51 1.69
CA SER A 173 -13.22 11.57 0.71
C SER A 173 -12.43 11.18 -0.55
N LEU A 174 -13.16 10.87 -1.63
CA LEU A 174 -12.59 10.91 -2.97
C LEU A 174 -12.25 12.38 -3.23
N SER A 175 -10.96 12.71 -3.27
CA SER A 175 -10.47 14.05 -3.64
C SER A 175 -10.43 14.20 -5.16
#